data_60dcda6bbfcd75af9585e1d3db00505c
#
_entry.id   60dcda6bbfcd75af9585e1d3db00505c
#
_cell.length_a   1.000
_cell.length_b   1.000
_cell.length_c   1.000
_cell.angle_alpha   90.00
_cell.angle_beta   90.00
_cell.angle_gamma   90.00
#
_symmetry.space_group_name_H-M   'P 1'
#
loop_
_entity.id
_entity.type
_entity.pdbx_description
1 polymer ?
#
loop_
_entity_poly.entity_id
_entity_poly.type
_entity_poly.pdbx_seq_one_letter_code
_entity_poly.pdbx_strand_id
1 'polypeptide(L)'
;MTYKIAILGASGYTGAELIRLLATHPSFTIAALGAERKAGQALAQVFPHLRHLDLPVLVKTAAIDFTQIDLCFCALPHKTSQNIIASLPADLKIVDLSADFRLRDPAAYEAWYGETHEAQTLQQEAVYGLTEFYRDAIIDARLVAGTGCNAATGQYLLRPLISGGLIDLDEIILDLKCAVSGAGRALKENLLHAELSEGYHGYAVGGTHRHLGEFDQEFSAVAGRPVKIQFTPHLIPANRGILATGYVKGDPDAIYSALCTAYDHEPFIEVLEFGQTPSTRHVRGSNFCHIG
;
A
#
# COMPACT_ATOMS: atom_id res chain seq x y z
N MET A 1 25.50 5.50 11.72
CA MET A 1 25.47 5.74 10.25
C MET A 1 24.03 6.05 9.88
N THR A 2 23.81 7.05 9.02
CA THR A 2 22.49 7.36 8.47
C THR A 2 22.52 7.03 6.98
N TYR A 3 21.48 6.33 6.51
CA TYR A 3 21.31 5.99 5.11
C TYR A 3 20.71 7.19 4.35
N LYS A 4 21.26 7.49 3.19
CA LYS A 4 20.72 8.51 2.30
C LYS A 4 19.60 7.95 1.46
N ILE A 5 18.44 8.57 1.51
CA ILE A 5 17.26 8.10 0.78
C ILE A 5 16.81 9.10 -0.28
N ALA A 6 16.29 8.56 -1.38
CA ALA A 6 15.55 9.30 -2.39
C ALA A 6 14.06 8.95 -2.35
N ILE A 7 13.19 9.93 -2.60
CA ILE A 7 11.75 9.73 -2.71
C ILE A 7 11.30 10.24 -4.07
N LEU A 8 10.93 9.33 -4.97
CA LEU A 8 10.35 9.66 -6.28
C LEU A 8 8.83 9.80 -6.13
N GLY A 9 8.24 10.77 -6.82
CA GLY A 9 6.84 11.12 -6.64
C GLY A 9 6.55 11.93 -5.36
N ALA A 10 7.53 12.66 -4.86
CA ALA A 10 7.48 13.44 -3.61
C ALA A 10 6.35 14.49 -3.57
N SER A 11 5.79 14.90 -4.71
CA SER A 11 4.67 15.86 -4.80
C SER A 11 3.27 15.22 -4.69
N GLY A 12 3.18 13.88 -4.55
CA GLY A 12 1.96 13.12 -4.32
C GLY A 12 1.63 12.96 -2.82
N TYR A 13 0.43 12.46 -2.49
CA TYR A 13 0.06 12.19 -1.11
C TYR A 13 0.94 11.13 -0.46
N THR A 14 1.22 10.03 -1.16
CA THR A 14 2.13 8.97 -0.67
C THR A 14 3.52 9.52 -0.42
N GLY A 15 4.06 10.35 -1.34
CA GLY A 15 5.35 11.03 -1.14
C GLY A 15 5.36 11.93 0.09
N ALA A 16 4.29 12.69 0.32
CA ALA A 16 4.18 13.54 1.50
C ALA A 16 4.14 12.73 2.82
N GLU A 17 3.45 11.59 2.84
CA GLU A 17 3.43 10.70 4.01
C GLU A 17 4.78 10.03 4.26
N LEU A 18 5.46 9.58 3.21
CA LEU A 18 6.85 9.08 3.32
C LEU A 18 7.76 10.14 3.93
N ILE A 19 7.71 11.36 3.43
CA ILE A 19 8.53 12.48 3.94
C ILE A 19 8.21 12.74 5.41
N ARG A 20 6.94 12.79 5.78
CA ARG A 20 6.50 13.00 7.17
C ARG A 20 7.04 11.93 8.13
N LEU A 21 7.05 10.68 7.70
CA LEU A 21 7.54 9.56 8.51
C LEU A 21 9.07 9.49 8.54
N LEU A 22 9.71 9.68 7.39
CA LEU A 22 11.15 9.44 7.23
C LEU A 22 12.02 10.63 7.65
N ALA A 23 11.47 11.85 7.65
CA ALA A 23 12.22 13.04 8.08
C ALA A 23 12.63 13.01 9.56
N THR A 24 11.91 12.25 10.39
CA THR A 24 12.23 12.07 11.81
C THR A 24 12.80 10.69 12.15
N HIS A 25 13.04 9.86 11.13
CA HIS A 25 13.56 8.51 11.33
C HIS A 25 15.06 8.57 11.72
N PRO A 26 15.49 7.85 12.78
CA PRO A 26 16.84 8.00 13.32
C PRO A 26 17.95 7.52 12.37
N SER A 27 17.61 6.66 11.42
CA SER A 27 18.59 6.03 10.51
C SER A 27 18.55 6.58 9.09
N PHE A 28 17.66 7.52 8.76
CA PHE A 28 17.53 8.04 7.39
C PHE A 28 17.78 9.53 7.28
N THR A 29 18.36 9.92 6.14
CA THR A 29 18.46 11.32 5.69
C THR A 29 17.86 11.43 4.31
N ILE A 30 16.86 12.30 4.13
CA ILE A 30 16.25 12.55 2.82
C ILE A 30 17.22 13.37 1.99
N ALA A 31 17.91 12.73 1.05
CA ALA A 31 18.95 13.35 0.21
C ALA A 31 18.38 13.89 -1.11
N ALA A 32 17.30 13.30 -1.63
CA ALA A 32 16.70 13.74 -2.90
C ALA A 32 15.18 13.57 -2.91
N LEU A 33 14.50 14.53 -3.54
CA LEU A 33 13.05 14.53 -3.75
C LEU A 33 12.75 14.67 -5.24
N GLY A 34 12.28 13.58 -5.86
CA GLY A 34 11.93 13.53 -7.28
C GLY A 34 10.48 13.95 -7.55
N ALA A 35 10.27 14.91 -8.46
CA ALA A 35 8.93 15.32 -8.89
C ALA A 35 8.97 16.03 -10.25
N GLU A 36 8.48 15.41 -11.31
CA GLU A 36 8.61 15.91 -12.67
C GLU A 36 7.97 17.30 -12.88
N ARG A 37 6.66 17.42 -12.54
CA ARG A 37 5.89 18.67 -12.78
C ARG A 37 6.21 19.78 -11.78
N LYS A 38 6.87 19.47 -10.67
CA LYS A 38 7.13 20.40 -9.57
C LYS A 38 8.63 20.60 -9.34
N ALA A 39 9.48 20.15 -10.26
CA ALA A 39 10.91 20.37 -10.21
C ALA A 39 11.23 21.87 -10.11
N GLY A 40 12.20 22.22 -9.28
CA GLY A 40 12.58 23.61 -8.97
C GLY A 40 11.80 24.25 -7.82
N GLN A 41 10.72 23.64 -7.33
CA GLN A 41 9.95 24.18 -6.20
C GLN A 41 10.46 23.60 -4.87
N ALA A 42 10.40 24.40 -3.82
CA ALA A 42 10.52 23.88 -2.45
C ALA A 42 9.29 23.05 -2.09
N LEU A 43 9.47 21.95 -1.35
CA LEU A 43 8.35 21.10 -0.96
C LEU A 43 7.27 21.87 -0.16
N ALA A 44 7.67 22.86 0.64
CA ALA A 44 6.78 23.73 1.39
C ALA A 44 5.77 24.52 0.52
N GLN A 45 6.07 24.74 -0.77
CA GLN A 45 5.15 25.36 -1.72
C GLN A 45 4.08 24.37 -2.20
N VAL A 46 4.38 23.08 -2.15
CA VAL A 46 3.46 21.99 -2.53
C VAL A 46 2.64 21.50 -1.33
N PHE A 47 3.30 21.36 -0.19
CA PHE A 47 2.76 20.90 1.09
C PHE A 47 3.16 21.84 2.24
N PRO A 48 2.41 22.93 2.46
CA PRO A 48 2.79 23.97 3.45
C PRO A 48 2.91 23.45 4.90
N HIS A 49 2.25 22.35 5.24
CA HIS A 49 2.34 21.74 6.58
C HIS A 49 3.69 21.06 6.87
N LEU A 50 4.51 20.83 5.84
CA LEU A 50 5.88 20.28 5.96
C LEU A 50 6.98 21.37 5.94
N ARG A 51 6.61 22.66 6.03
CA ARG A 51 7.55 23.80 5.94
C ARG A 51 8.60 23.87 7.06
N HIS A 52 8.34 23.18 8.17
CA HIS A 52 9.25 23.12 9.31
C HIS A 52 10.44 22.17 9.10
N LEU A 53 10.38 21.35 8.03
CA LEU A 53 11.44 20.40 7.69
C LEU A 53 12.45 21.07 6.75
N ASP A 54 13.74 20.88 7.05
CA ASP A 54 14.82 21.25 6.15
C ASP A 54 15.03 20.16 5.11
N LEU A 55 14.52 20.39 3.90
CA LEU A 55 14.42 19.39 2.84
C LEU A 55 15.02 19.91 1.53
N PRO A 56 15.59 19.03 0.70
CA PRO A 56 16.07 19.42 -0.63
C PRO A 56 14.91 19.91 -1.52
N VAL A 57 15.26 20.78 -2.48
CA VAL A 57 14.33 21.24 -3.52
C VAL A 57 13.90 20.04 -4.39
N LEU A 58 12.66 20.07 -4.86
CA LEU A 58 12.15 19.08 -5.80
C LEU A 58 12.92 19.14 -7.12
N VAL A 59 13.40 18.00 -7.60
CA VAL A 59 14.15 17.89 -8.86
C VAL A 59 13.50 16.87 -9.80
N LYS A 60 13.85 16.90 -11.09
CA LYS A 60 13.49 15.82 -12.00
C LYS A 60 14.22 14.53 -11.61
N THR A 61 13.59 13.39 -11.81
CA THR A 61 14.19 12.08 -11.50
C THR A 61 15.55 11.92 -12.19
N ALA A 62 15.68 12.34 -13.44
CA ALA A 62 16.93 12.28 -14.21
C ALA A 62 18.07 13.16 -13.66
N ALA A 63 17.77 14.09 -12.75
CA ALA A 63 18.80 14.96 -12.13
C ALA A 63 19.30 14.41 -10.77
N ILE A 64 18.80 13.27 -10.32
CA ILE A 64 19.23 12.63 -9.07
C ILE A 64 20.46 11.75 -9.36
N ASP A 65 21.51 11.96 -8.60
CA ASP A 65 22.67 11.07 -8.59
C ASP A 65 22.41 9.87 -7.66
N PHE A 66 21.93 8.79 -8.24
CA PHE A 66 21.60 7.56 -7.49
C PHE A 66 22.84 6.82 -6.96
N THR A 67 24.06 7.16 -7.39
CA THR A 67 25.28 6.58 -6.81
C THR A 67 25.53 7.05 -5.38
N GLN A 68 24.85 8.10 -4.95
CA GLN A 68 24.91 8.66 -3.60
C GLN A 68 23.69 8.26 -2.73
N ILE A 69 22.84 7.36 -3.21
CA ILE A 69 21.59 6.96 -2.56
C ILE A 69 21.69 5.50 -2.14
N ASP A 70 21.36 5.22 -0.89
CA ASP A 70 21.36 3.87 -0.33
C ASP A 70 20.01 3.16 -0.54
N LEU A 71 18.90 3.91 -0.54
CA LEU A 71 17.54 3.39 -0.67
C LEU A 71 16.64 4.38 -1.40
N CYS A 72 15.85 3.89 -2.35
CA CYS A 72 14.89 4.70 -3.10
C CYS A 72 13.45 4.25 -2.82
N PHE A 73 12.60 5.20 -2.42
CA PHE A 73 11.15 5.00 -2.36
C PHE A 73 10.51 5.54 -3.63
N CYS A 74 9.76 4.69 -4.33
CA CYS A 74 9.05 5.04 -5.56
C CYS A 74 7.56 5.20 -5.29
N ALA A 75 7.06 6.44 -5.20
CA ALA A 75 5.65 6.77 -5.05
C ALA A 75 5.08 7.30 -6.38
N LEU A 76 5.33 6.57 -7.44
CA LEU A 76 5.01 6.91 -8.82
C LEU A 76 3.63 6.36 -9.23
N PRO A 77 3.00 6.93 -10.27
CA PRO A 77 1.84 6.29 -10.89
C PRO A 77 2.20 4.91 -11.44
N HIS A 78 1.26 3.95 -11.36
CA HIS A 78 1.42 2.67 -12.05
C HIS A 78 1.69 2.87 -13.56
N LYS A 79 2.33 1.90 -14.20
CA LYS A 79 2.86 1.92 -15.57
C LYS A 79 4.09 2.82 -15.75
N THR A 80 4.37 3.73 -14.81
CA THR A 80 5.54 4.63 -14.89
C THR A 80 6.73 4.05 -14.13
N SER A 81 6.52 3.30 -13.06
CA SER A 81 7.61 2.83 -12.20
C SER A 81 8.45 1.74 -12.85
N GLN A 82 7.89 0.90 -13.73
CA GLN A 82 8.61 -0.16 -14.43
C GLN A 82 9.87 0.34 -15.13
N ASN A 83 9.70 1.32 -16.00
CA ASN A 83 10.81 1.87 -16.79
C ASN A 83 11.81 2.67 -15.92
N ILE A 84 11.31 3.41 -14.94
CA ILE A 84 12.17 4.15 -14.03
C ILE A 84 13.01 3.17 -13.21
N ILE A 85 12.40 2.18 -12.56
CA ILE A 85 13.10 1.22 -11.71
C ILE A 85 14.10 0.38 -12.53
N ALA A 86 13.75 0.01 -13.77
CA ALA A 86 14.66 -0.70 -14.67
C ALA A 86 15.91 0.13 -15.05
N SER A 87 15.84 1.46 -14.97
CA SER A 87 16.95 2.35 -15.26
C SER A 87 17.81 2.71 -14.03
N LEU A 88 17.39 2.35 -12.82
CA LEU A 88 18.13 2.60 -11.60
C LEU A 88 19.31 1.62 -11.43
N PRO A 89 20.35 1.99 -10.64
CA PRO A 89 21.48 1.10 -10.36
C PRO A 89 21.03 -0.28 -9.86
N ALA A 90 21.70 -1.33 -10.34
CA ALA A 90 21.30 -2.71 -10.07
C ALA A 90 21.45 -3.13 -8.60
N ASP A 91 22.27 -2.43 -7.84
CA ASP A 91 22.53 -2.67 -6.42
C ASP A 91 21.71 -1.76 -5.49
N LEU A 92 20.99 -0.77 -6.05
CA LEU A 92 20.18 0.14 -5.27
C LEU A 92 18.97 -0.59 -4.66
N LYS A 93 18.78 -0.48 -3.35
CA LYS A 93 17.59 -0.95 -2.65
C LYS A 93 16.38 -0.09 -3.01
N ILE A 94 15.23 -0.71 -3.28
CA ILE A 94 14.03 0.00 -3.76
C ILE A 94 12.79 -0.49 -3.02
N VAL A 95 11.97 0.44 -2.57
CA VAL A 95 10.59 0.20 -2.14
C VAL A 95 9.65 0.88 -3.14
N ASP A 96 8.98 0.11 -3.97
CA ASP A 96 8.00 0.62 -4.93
C ASP A 96 6.58 0.59 -4.35
N LEU A 97 5.96 1.74 -4.23
CA LEU A 97 4.58 1.89 -3.75
C LEU A 97 3.57 1.99 -4.90
N SER A 98 4.04 1.85 -6.15
CA SER A 98 3.16 1.70 -7.30
C SER A 98 2.48 0.32 -7.31
N ALA A 99 1.71 0.04 -8.33
CA ALA A 99 1.07 -1.26 -8.48
C ALA A 99 1.88 -2.24 -9.37
N ASP A 100 3.00 -1.78 -9.94
CA ASP A 100 3.62 -2.44 -11.08
C ASP A 100 4.26 -3.80 -10.73
N PHE A 101 4.78 -3.95 -9.51
CA PHE A 101 5.50 -5.16 -9.10
C PHE A 101 4.75 -6.04 -8.09
N ARG A 102 3.47 -5.77 -7.80
CA ARG A 102 2.69 -6.50 -6.80
C ARG A 102 2.29 -7.90 -7.22
N LEU A 103 1.94 -8.07 -8.50
CA LEU A 103 1.51 -9.36 -9.04
C LEU A 103 2.73 -10.10 -9.60
N ARG A 104 2.92 -11.36 -9.15
CA ARG A 104 4.07 -12.20 -9.55
C ARG A 104 3.92 -12.75 -10.96
N ASP A 105 2.68 -13.02 -11.38
CA ASP A 105 2.36 -13.56 -12.70
C ASP A 105 2.16 -12.43 -13.70
N PRO A 106 2.99 -12.34 -14.78
CA PRO A 106 2.83 -11.36 -15.85
C PRO A 106 1.46 -11.44 -16.54
N ALA A 107 0.87 -12.62 -16.68
CA ALA A 107 -0.45 -12.78 -17.28
C ALA A 107 -1.55 -12.22 -16.35
N ALA A 108 -1.43 -12.41 -15.03
CA ALA A 108 -2.32 -11.77 -14.08
C ALA A 108 -2.18 -10.24 -14.09
N TYR A 109 -0.94 -9.73 -14.22
CA TYR A 109 -0.72 -8.28 -14.37
C TYR A 109 -1.43 -7.73 -15.61
N GLU A 110 -1.25 -8.37 -16.77
CA GLU A 110 -1.90 -7.97 -18.00
C GLU A 110 -3.43 -8.01 -17.88
N ALA A 111 -3.99 -9.06 -17.30
CA ALA A 111 -5.43 -9.19 -17.09
C ALA A 111 -6.01 -8.05 -16.24
N TRP A 112 -5.31 -7.63 -15.16
CA TRP A 112 -5.79 -6.59 -14.24
C TRP A 112 -5.43 -5.15 -14.65
N TYR A 113 -4.32 -4.95 -15.37
CA TYR A 113 -3.83 -3.62 -15.73
C TYR A 113 -3.99 -3.28 -17.22
N GLY A 114 -4.33 -4.28 -18.04
CA GLY A 114 -4.65 -4.11 -19.46
C GLY A 114 -3.44 -3.89 -20.37
N GLU A 115 -2.23 -4.15 -19.86
CA GLU A 115 -0.97 -3.98 -20.60
C GLU A 115 0.04 -5.03 -20.16
N THR A 116 0.87 -5.48 -21.09
CA THR A 116 1.98 -6.39 -20.80
C THR A 116 3.01 -5.71 -19.90
N HIS A 117 3.53 -6.44 -18.90
CA HIS A 117 4.54 -5.91 -17.99
C HIS A 117 5.89 -5.79 -18.72
N GLU A 118 6.46 -4.57 -18.76
CA GLU A 118 7.69 -4.28 -19.52
C GLU A 118 8.99 -4.71 -18.82
N ALA A 119 8.95 -4.91 -17.49
CA ALA A 119 10.11 -5.28 -16.66
C ALA A 119 9.92 -6.63 -15.96
N GLN A 120 9.60 -7.69 -16.72
CA GLN A 120 9.24 -9.01 -16.18
C GLN A 120 10.34 -9.65 -15.31
N THR A 121 11.62 -9.43 -15.63
CA THR A 121 12.73 -9.94 -14.80
C THR A 121 12.70 -9.31 -13.40
N LEU A 122 12.47 -8.00 -13.31
CA LEU A 122 12.32 -7.30 -12.03
C LEU A 122 11.03 -7.69 -11.30
N GLN A 123 9.97 -7.99 -12.04
CA GLN A 123 8.72 -8.49 -11.47
C GLN A 123 8.93 -9.83 -10.75
N GLN A 124 9.76 -10.71 -11.29
CA GLN A 124 10.12 -11.98 -10.64
C GLN A 124 11.02 -11.80 -9.42
N GLU A 125 11.86 -10.76 -9.40
CA GLU A 125 12.73 -10.41 -8.28
C GLU A 125 11.96 -9.77 -7.12
N ALA A 126 10.86 -9.08 -7.41
CA ALA A 126 10.15 -8.28 -6.44
C ALA A 126 9.53 -9.11 -5.31
N VAL A 127 9.80 -8.71 -4.07
CA VAL A 127 9.16 -9.27 -2.88
C VAL A 127 7.89 -8.48 -2.55
N TYR A 128 6.79 -9.18 -2.32
CA TYR A 128 5.52 -8.56 -1.92
C TYR A 128 5.66 -7.91 -0.54
N GLY A 129 5.39 -6.61 -0.45
CA GLY A 129 5.79 -5.74 0.66
C GLY A 129 4.79 -5.65 1.80
N LEU A 130 4.14 -6.75 2.20
CA LEU A 130 3.33 -6.81 3.41
C LEU A 130 4.19 -7.40 4.54
N THR A 131 4.82 -6.52 5.32
CA THR A 131 5.92 -6.84 6.22
C THR A 131 5.59 -7.94 7.23
N GLU A 132 4.38 -7.94 7.76
CA GLU A 132 3.92 -8.90 8.77
C GLU A 132 3.89 -10.34 8.26
N PHE A 133 3.78 -10.53 6.95
CA PHE A 133 3.75 -11.87 6.33
C PHE A 133 5.01 -12.21 5.51
N TYR A 134 5.85 -11.22 5.18
CA TYR A 134 7.00 -11.39 4.29
C TYR A 134 8.29 -10.82 4.88
N ARG A 135 8.37 -10.61 6.19
CA ARG A 135 9.50 -9.96 6.89
C ARG A 135 10.85 -10.54 6.47
N ASP A 136 11.01 -11.85 6.56
CA ASP A 136 12.29 -12.53 6.27
C ASP A 136 12.71 -12.33 4.81
N ALA A 137 11.77 -12.43 3.88
CA ALA A 137 12.05 -12.20 2.46
C ALA A 137 12.38 -10.72 2.16
N ILE A 138 11.78 -9.78 2.89
CA ILE A 138 12.03 -8.34 2.71
C ILE A 138 13.43 -7.94 3.19
N ILE A 139 13.97 -8.58 4.22
CA ILE A 139 15.32 -8.26 4.76
C ILE A 139 16.39 -8.31 3.68
N ASP A 140 16.36 -9.34 2.83
CA ASP A 140 17.34 -9.57 1.78
C ASP A 140 16.94 -8.97 0.42
N ALA A 141 15.69 -8.50 0.29
CA ALA A 141 15.18 -8.01 -0.97
C ALA A 141 15.92 -6.76 -1.46
N ARG A 142 16.15 -6.69 -2.77
CA ARG A 142 16.54 -5.47 -3.47
C ARG A 142 15.33 -4.64 -3.84
N LEU A 143 14.26 -5.28 -4.33
CA LEU A 143 13.02 -4.64 -4.75
C LEU A 143 11.85 -5.15 -3.90
N VAL A 144 11.23 -4.24 -3.15
CA VAL A 144 10.03 -4.51 -2.37
C VAL A 144 8.83 -3.82 -3.02
N ALA A 145 7.82 -4.59 -3.38
CA ALA A 145 6.56 -4.08 -3.96
C ALA A 145 5.54 -3.79 -2.85
N GLY A 146 5.43 -2.53 -2.44
CA GLY A 146 4.44 -2.09 -1.45
C GLY A 146 3.01 -2.37 -1.90
N THR A 147 2.20 -2.90 -0.99
CA THR A 147 0.87 -3.43 -1.27
C THR A 147 -0.18 -2.36 -1.59
N GLY A 148 -1.28 -2.76 -2.24
CA GLY A 148 -2.48 -1.93 -2.33
C GLY A 148 -3.14 -1.73 -0.96
N CYS A 149 -3.64 -0.53 -0.68
CA CYS A 149 -4.19 -0.21 0.64
C CYS A 149 -5.38 -1.10 1.04
N ASN A 150 -6.30 -1.36 0.10
CA ASN A 150 -7.42 -2.27 0.36
C ASN A 150 -6.94 -3.72 0.46
N ALA A 151 -5.92 -4.10 -0.34
CA ALA A 151 -5.35 -5.44 -0.32
C ALA A 151 -4.66 -5.72 1.03
N ALA A 152 -3.89 -4.77 1.56
CA ALA A 152 -3.29 -4.90 2.90
C ALA A 152 -4.37 -5.06 3.97
N THR A 153 -5.39 -4.17 3.97
CA THR A 153 -6.47 -4.20 4.97
C THR A 153 -7.21 -5.54 4.99
N GLY A 154 -7.57 -6.06 3.80
CA GLY A 154 -8.25 -7.36 3.72
C GLY A 154 -7.37 -8.55 4.07
N GLN A 155 -6.08 -8.49 3.75
CA GLN A 155 -5.15 -9.56 4.10
C GLN A 155 -4.89 -9.64 5.61
N TYR A 156 -4.77 -8.50 6.30
CA TYR A 156 -4.65 -8.52 7.77
C TYR A 156 -5.84 -9.19 8.43
N LEU A 157 -7.05 -9.00 7.91
CA LEU A 157 -8.23 -9.65 8.46
C LEU A 157 -8.32 -11.13 8.09
N LEU A 158 -8.11 -11.48 6.81
CA LEU A 158 -8.52 -12.78 6.27
C LEU A 158 -7.39 -13.80 6.14
N ARG A 159 -6.16 -13.37 5.89
CA ARG A 159 -5.06 -14.30 5.60
C ARG A 159 -4.75 -15.27 6.75
N PRO A 160 -4.72 -14.86 8.03
CA PRO A 160 -4.55 -15.82 9.14
C PRO A 160 -5.67 -16.86 9.21
N LEU A 161 -6.91 -16.47 8.91
CA LEU A 161 -8.08 -17.34 8.96
C LEU A 161 -8.07 -18.37 7.81
N ILE A 162 -7.67 -17.93 6.62
CA ILE A 162 -7.51 -18.79 5.44
C ILE A 162 -6.36 -19.79 5.67
N SER A 163 -5.21 -19.30 6.12
CA SER A 163 -4.04 -20.14 6.40
C SER A 163 -4.31 -21.18 7.47
N GLY A 164 -5.12 -20.84 8.48
CA GLY A 164 -5.54 -21.75 9.55
C GLY A 164 -6.66 -22.71 9.18
N GLY A 165 -7.26 -22.58 7.98
CA GLY A 165 -8.42 -23.41 7.57
C GLY A 165 -9.66 -23.18 8.44
N LEU A 166 -9.85 -21.98 8.98
CA LEU A 166 -10.84 -21.66 10.00
C LEU A 166 -12.18 -21.16 9.43
N ILE A 167 -12.19 -20.86 8.13
CA ILE A 167 -13.36 -20.25 7.47
C ILE A 167 -13.70 -20.97 6.17
N ASP A 168 -14.97 -20.88 5.78
CA ASP A 168 -15.43 -21.32 4.47
C ASP A 168 -14.85 -20.41 3.38
N LEU A 169 -14.06 -20.99 2.47
CA LEU A 169 -13.36 -20.24 1.42
C LEU A 169 -14.25 -19.89 0.21
N ASP A 170 -15.42 -20.47 0.12
CA ASP A 170 -16.32 -20.25 -1.02
C ASP A 170 -17.32 -19.12 -0.74
N GLU A 171 -17.41 -18.64 0.51
CA GLU A 171 -18.33 -17.58 0.92
C GLU A 171 -17.62 -16.47 1.72
N ILE A 172 -16.63 -15.82 1.12
CA ILE A 172 -15.94 -14.69 1.74
C ILE A 172 -16.44 -13.38 1.13
N ILE A 173 -16.98 -12.49 1.97
CA ILE A 173 -17.38 -11.14 1.56
C ILE A 173 -16.51 -10.13 2.30
N LEU A 174 -15.95 -9.16 1.56
CA LEU A 174 -15.15 -8.07 2.11
C LEU A 174 -15.71 -6.73 1.63
N ASP A 175 -16.22 -5.96 2.56
CA ASP A 175 -16.83 -4.65 2.34
C ASP A 175 -15.97 -3.56 2.97
N LEU A 176 -15.54 -2.57 2.18
CA LEU A 176 -14.63 -1.53 2.63
C LEU A 176 -15.21 -0.12 2.48
N LYS A 177 -14.92 0.73 3.47
CA LYS A 177 -15.17 2.17 3.46
C LYS A 177 -13.81 2.87 3.38
N CYS A 178 -13.55 3.48 2.21
CA CYS A 178 -12.25 4.03 1.85
C CYS A 178 -12.30 5.56 1.83
N ALA A 179 -11.37 6.19 2.53
CA ALA A 179 -11.23 7.64 2.51
C ALA A 179 -10.75 8.16 1.14
N VAL A 180 -11.18 9.36 0.76
CA VAL A 180 -11.00 9.96 -0.58
C VAL A 180 -9.55 10.12 -1.00
N SER A 181 -8.62 10.33 -0.06
CA SER A 181 -7.21 10.52 -0.42
C SER A 181 -6.55 9.30 -1.04
N GLY A 182 -7.14 8.08 -0.86
CA GLY A 182 -6.71 6.87 -1.55
C GLY A 182 -6.81 6.95 -3.07
N ALA A 183 -7.67 7.82 -3.60
CA ALA A 183 -7.79 8.07 -5.04
C ALA A 183 -6.67 8.97 -5.61
N GLY A 184 -5.75 9.47 -4.75
CA GLY A 184 -4.64 10.32 -5.15
C GLY A 184 -5.01 11.80 -5.27
N ARG A 185 -4.06 12.61 -5.75
CA ARG A 185 -4.16 14.08 -5.78
C ARG A 185 -4.64 14.63 -7.15
N ALA A 186 -4.84 13.77 -8.13
CA ALA A 186 -5.33 14.20 -9.43
C ALA A 186 -6.75 14.77 -9.33
N LEU A 187 -7.01 15.86 -10.05
CA LEU A 187 -8.33 16.45 -10.14
C LEU A 187 -9.27 15.51 -10.89
N LYS A 188 -10.39 15.16 -10.26
CA LYS A 188 -11.45 14.35 -10.83
C LYS A 188 -12.79 14.91 -10.36
N GLU A 189 -13.77 14.93 -11.25
CA GLU A 189 -15.10 15.48 -10.98
C GLU A 189 -15.78 14.79 -9.79
N ASN A 190 -15.79 13.46 -9.79
CA ASN A 190 -16.38 12.65 -8.72
C ASN A 190 -15.65 12.73 -7.36
N LEU A 191 -14.55 13.47 -7.28
CA LEU A 191 -13.79 13.73 -6.04
C LEU A 191 -13.91 15.19 -5.59
N LEU A 192 -14.69 16.00 -6.29
CA LEU A 192 -15.00 17.37 -5.84
C LEU A 192 -15.78 17.32 -4.53
N HIS A 193 -15.58 18.33 -3.69
CA HIS A 193 -16.24 18.39 -2.39
C HIS A 193 -17.78 18.34 -2.51
N ALA A 194 -18.34 19.03 -3.50
CA ALA A 194 -19.79 19.05 -3.74
C ALA A 194 -20.35 17.69 -4.20
N GLU A 195 -19.53 16.88 -4.86
CA GLU A 195 -19.96 15.55 -5.36
C GLU A 195 -19.77 14.45 -4.32
N LEU A 196 -18.76 14.62 -3.44
CA LEU A 196 -18.35 13.59 -2.49
C LEU A 196 -18.93 13.80 -1.08
N SER A 197 -19.13 15.07 -0.66
CA SER A 197 -19.59 15.35 0.70
C SER A 197 -20.99 14.81 0.95
N GLU A 198 -21.23 14.34 2.20
CA GLU A 198 -22.54 13.84 2.67
C GLU A 198 -23.06 12.59 1.94
N GLY A 199 -22.25 11.98 1.04
CA GLY A 199 -22.63 10.78 0.29
C GLY A 199 -21.61 9.66 0.40
N TYR A 200 -22.06 8.42 0.31
CA TYR A 200 -21.23 7.24 0.19
C TYR A 200 -21.57 6.52 -1.12
N HIS A 201 -20.59 6.10 -1.88
CA HIS A 201 -20.84 5.36 -3.10
C HIS A 201 -19.85 4.23 -3.33
N GLY A 202 -20.36 3.10 -3.81
CA GLY A 202 -19.52 1.98 -4.26
C GLY A 202 -18.78 2.33 -5.55
N TYR A 203 -17.59 1.80 -5.71
CA TYR A 203 -16.82 1.95 -6.94
C TYR A 203 -16.14 0.63 -7.32
N ALA A 204 -15.85 0.46 -8.60
CA ALA A 204 -15.22 -0.75 -9.12
C ALA A 204 -15.84 -2.07 -8.59
N VAL A 205 -17.17 -2.10 -8.51
CA VAL A 205 -17.96 -3.24 -8.04
C VAL A 205 -18.02 -4.36 -9.07
N GLY A 206 -18.55 -5.52 -8.70
CA GLY A 206 -18.77 -6.64 -9.63
C GLY A 206 -17.46 -7.28 -10.11
N GLY A 207 -16.44 -7.34 -9.27
CA GLY A 207 -15.19 -8.03 -9.59
C GLY A 207 -14.21 -7.21 -10.46
N THR A 208 -14.39 -5.89 -10.57
CA THR A 208 -13.58 -5.05 -11.47
C THR A 208 -12.44 -4.30 -10.79
N HIS A 209 -12.33 -4.37 -9.47
CA HIS A 209 -11.29 -3.66 -8.74
C HIS A 209 -9.94 -4.36 -8.83
N ARG A 210 -8.88 -3.64 -9.21
CA ARG A 210 -7.53 -4.20 -9.44
C ARG A 210 -6.89 -4.86 -8.22
N HIS A 211 -7.25 -4.47 -6.99
CA HIS A 211 -6.75 -5.15 -5.78
C HIS A 211 -7.28 -6.60 -5.64
N LEU A 212 -8.28 -7.02 -6.42
CA LEU A 212 -8.68 -8.42 -6.48
C LEU A 212 -7.55 -9.32 -6.99
N GLY A 213 -6.71 -8.83 -7.90
CA GLY A 213 -5.51 -9.56 -8.33
C GLY A 213 -4.56 -9.88 -7.16
N GLU A 214 -4.41 -8.94 -6.22
CA GLU A 214 -3.60 -9.18 -5.01
C GLU A 214 -4.28 -10.17 -4.05
N PHE A 215 -5.60 -10.08 -3.84
CA PHE A 215 -6.34 -11.05 -3.03
C PHE A 215 -6.31 -12.45 -3.64
N ASP A 216 -6.56 -12.56 -4.94
CA ASP A 216 -6.50 -13.83 -5.66
C ASP A 216 -5.14 -14.50 -5.49
N GLN A 217 -4.07 -13.74 -5.68
CA GLN A 217 -2.69 -14.23 -5.53
C GLN A 217 -2.39 -14.68 -4.11
N GLU A 218 -2.64 -13.81 -3.13
CA GLU A 218 -2.19 -14.04 -1.76
C GLU A 218 -3.05 -15.07 -1.01
N PHE A 219 -4.37 -15.02 -1.20
CA PHE A 219 -5.25 -15.99 -0.55
C PHE A 219 -5.14 -17.38 -1.16
N SER A 220 -5.01 -17.48 -2.49
CA SER A 220 -4.80 -18.78 -3.14
C SER A 220 -3.46 -19.41 -2.76
N ALA A 221 -2.41 -18.60 -2.59
CA ALA A 221 -1.10 -19.10 -2.17
C ALA A 221 -1.14 -19.73 -0.77
N VAL A 222 -1.82 -19.11 0.21
CA VAL A 222 -1.90 -19.66 1.57
C VAL A 222 -2.94 -20.76 1.72
N ALA A 223 -3.97 -20.77 0.88
CA ALA A 223 -4.99 -21.82 0.86
C ALA A 223 -4.55 -23.11 0.13
N GLY A 224 -3.51 -23.02 -0.71
CA GLY A 224 -3.10 -24.12 -1.60
C GLY A 224 -4.11 -24.46 -2.70
N ARG A 225 -5.14 -23.62 -2.90
CA ARG A 225 -6.17 -23.73 -3.94
C ARG A 225 -6.66 -22.35 -4.36
N PRO A 226 -7.28 -22.19 -5.54
CA PRO A 226 -7.89 -20.92 -5.93
C PRO A 226 -8.92 -20.45 -4.91
N VAL A 227 -8.78 -19.18 -4.48
CA VAL A 227 -9.73 -18.48 -3.60
C VAL A 227 -10.18 -17.21 -4.29
N LYS A 228 -11.47 -16.97 -4.31
CA LYS A 228 -12.09 -15.75 -4.83
C LYS A 228 -12.99 -15.16 -3.75
N ILE A 229 -12.96 -13.84 -3.62
CA ILE A 229 -13.78 -13.13 -2.65
C ILE A 229 -14.79 -12.20 -3.33
N GLN A 230 -15.91 -11.97 -2.67
CA GLN A 230 -16.81 -10.86 -3.01
C GLN A 230 -16.25 -9.60 -2.39
N PHE A 231 -15.85 -8.63 -3.22
CA PHE A 231 -15.18 -7.41 -2.78
C PHE A 231 -15.95 -6.17 -3.22
N THR A 232 -16.34 -5.33 -2.26
CA THR A 232 -17.08 -4.10 -2.54
C THR A 232 -16.48 -2.91 -1.78
N PRO A 233 -15.67 -2.07 -2.42
CA PRO A 233 -15.16 -0.85 -1.82
C PRO A 233 -16.14 0.30 -1.99
N HIS A 234 -16.27 1.14 -0.95
CA HIS A 234 -17.05 2.37 -0.96
C HIS A 234 -16.13 3.56 -0.73
N LEU A 235 -16.33 4.63 -1.48
CA LEU A 235 -15.71 5.91 -1.21
C LEU A 235 -16.55 6.69 -0.22
N ILE A 236 -15.93 7.24 0.81
CA ILE A 236 -16.59 8.01 1.87
C ILE A 236 -15.95 9.39 2.01
N PRO A 237 -16.70 10.41 2.49
CA PRO A 237 -16.21 11.78 2.68
C PRO A 237 -15.31 11.90 3.92
N ALA A 238 -14.26 11.08 3.97
CA ALA A 238 -13.20 11.13 4.97
C ALA A 238 -11.86 11.38 4.29
N ASN A 239 -10.90 11.99 4.99
CA ASN A 239 -9.61 12.31 4.41
C ASN A 239 -8.68 11.07 4.38
N ARG A 240 -8.55 10.33 5.47
CA ARG A 240 -7.64 9.18 5.64
C ARG A 240 -8.36 8.03 6.32
N GLY A 241 -7.90 6.83 6.05
CA GLY A 241 -8.31 5.60 6.69
C GLY A 241 -9.16 4.69 5.82
N ILE A 242 -9.17 3.42 6.17
CA ILE A 242 -10.04 2.38 5.59
C ILE A 242 -10.66 1.63 6.75
N LEU A 243 -11.98 1.41 6.70
CA LEU A 243 -12.68 0.49 7.56
C LEU A 243 -13.15 -0.69 6.72
N ALA A 244 -12.67 -1.89 7.05
CA ALA A 244 -13.10 -3.12 6.40
C ALA A 244 -14.04 -3.92 7.29
N THR A 245 -15.03 -4.58 6.69
CA THR A 245 -15.87 -5.59 7.33
C THR A 245 -15.79 -6.86 6.52
N GLY A 246 -15.26 -7.93 7.11
CA GLY A 246 -15.27 -9.27 6.53
C GLY A 246 -16.45 -10.08 7.04
N TYR A 247 -17.17 -10.73 6.15
CA TYR A 247 -18.23 -11.69 6.49
C TYR A 247 -17.76 -13.07 6.08
N VAL A 248 -17.65 -13.96 7.05
CA VAL A 248 -17.13 -15.31 6.87
C VAL A 248 -17.96 -16.31 7.68
N LYS A 249 -17.94 -17.58 7.28
CA LYS A 249 -18.48 -18.69 8.07
C LYS A 249 -17.35 -19.41 8.77
N GLY A 250 -17.41 -19.51 10.08
CA GLY A 250 -16.40 -20.16 10.92
C GLY A 250 -16.79 -20.06 12.40
N ASP A 251 -16.02 -20.72 13.24
CA ASP A 251 -16.19 -20.64 14.69
C ASP A 251 -15.61 -19.32 15.23
N PRO A 252 -16.39 -18.48 15.92
CA PRO A 252 -15.94 -17.15 16.35
C PRO A 252 -14.80 -17.19 17.35
N ASP A 253 -14.75 -18.16 18.27
CA ASP A 253 -13.70 -18.26 19.27
C ASP A 253 -12.36 -18.69 18.62
N ALA A 254 -12.42 -19.63 17.68
CA ALA A 254 -11.27 -20.06 16.89
C ALA A 254 -10.72 -18.92 16.02
N ILE A 255 -11.61 -18.15 15.36
CA ILE A 255 -11.25 -16.98 14.54
C ILE A 255 -10.54 -15.93 15.40
N TYR A 256 -11.12 -15.57 16.55
CA TYR A 256 -10.54 -14.58 17.45
C TYR A 256 -9.16 -15.02 17.97
N SER A 257 -9.05 -16.26 18.43
CA SER A 257 -7.79 -16.83 18.93
C SER A 257 -6.70 -16.83 17.85
N ALA A 258 -7.06 -17.14 16.60
CA ALA A 258 -6.12 -17.15 15.48
C ALA A 258 -5.61 -15.74 15.14
N LEU A 259 -6.47 -14.73 15.17
CA LEU A 259 -6.07 -13.34 14.97
C LEU A 259 -5.13 -12.86 16.08
N CYS A 260 -5.45 -13.13 17.34
CA CYS A 260 -4.58 -12.82 18.47
C CYS A 260 -3.20 -13.48 18.32
N THR A 261 -3.16 -14.75 17.97
CA THR A 261 -1.90 -15.51 17.80
C THR A 261 -1.10 -14.99 16.61
N ALA A 262 -1.74 -14.65 15.50
CA ALA A 262 -1.06 -14.20 14.28
C ALA A 262 -0.34 -12.86 14.49
N TYR A 263 -0.84 -12.01 15.39
CA TYR A 263 -0.36 -10.64 15.56
C TYR A 263 0.24 -10.32 16.92
N ASP A 264 0.44 -11.31 17.78
CA ASP A 264 0.98 -11.14 19.14
C ASP A 264 2.33 -10.38 19.17
N HIS A 265 3.14 -10.51 18.13
CA HIS A 265 4.45 -9.88 18.01
C HIS A 265 4.52 -8.75 16.96
N GLU A 266 3.39 -8.36 16.37
CA GLU A 266 3.36 -7.33 15.35
C GLU A 266 3.10 -5.94 15.96
N PRO A 267 4.09 -5.03 15.95
CA PRO A 267 4.03 -3.79 16.73
C PRO A 267 2.98 -2.78 16.24
N PHE A 268 2.45 -2.97 15.03
CA PHE A 268 1.48 -2.06 14.42
C PHE A 268 0.11 -2.67 14.21
N ILE A 269 -0.11 -3.92 14.60
CA ILE A 269 -1.43 -4.57 14.52
C ILE A 269 -1.91 -4.88 15.94
N GLU A 270 -3.08 -4.36 16.27
CA GLU A 270 -3.73 -4.57 17.55
C GLU A 270 -5.06 -5.29 17.35
N VAL A 271 -5.16 -6.49 17.89
CA VAL A 271 -6.42 -7.24 17.98
C VAL A 271 -7.13 -6.79 19.25
N LEU A 272 -8.28 -6.15 19.08
CA LEU A 272 -9.09 -5.62 20.18
C LEU A 272 -9.72 -6.78 20.98
N GLU A 273 -10.14 -6.49 22.20
CA GLU A 273 -10.91 -7.46 22.99
C GLU A 273 -12.15 -7.94 22.26
N PHE A 274 -12.52 -9.21 22.43
CA PHE A 274 -13.67 -9.81 21.76
C PHE A 274 -14.94 -8.98 21.97
N GLY A 275 -15.60 -8.61 20.87
CA GLY A 275 -16.79 -7.77 20.85
C GLY A 275 -16.53 -6.26 20.78
N GLN A 276 -15.29 -5.81 20.84
CA GLN A 276 -14.96 -4.44 20.53
C GLN A 276 -14.82 -4.23 19.02
N THR A 277 -15.09 -3.02 18.54
CA THR A 277 -15.04 -2.67 17.12
C THR A 277 -14.02 -1.58 16.85
N PRO A 278 -13.21 -1.71 15.76
CA PRO A 278 -12.24 -0.70 15.38
C PRO A 278 -12.91 0.57 14.82
N SER A 279 -12.19 1.68 14.91
CA SER A 279 -12.60 2.94 14.29
C SER A 279 -11.40 3.59 13.60
N THR A 280 -11.58 4.08 12.37
CA THR A 280 -10.55 4.85 11.66
C THR A 280 -10.08 6.07 12.43
N ARG A 281 -10.92 6.62 13.33
CA ARG A 281 -10.57 7.73 14.21
C ARG A 281 -9.47 7.38 15.20
N HIS A 282 -9.45 6.13 15.71
CA HIS A 282 -8.52 5.68 16.74
C HIS A 282 -7.10 5.47 16.21
N VAL A 283 -6.95 5.15 14.93
CA VAL A 283 -5.65 4.90 14.28
C VAL A 283 -5.15 6.09 13.44
N ARG A 284 -5.93 7.17 13.37
CA ARG A 284 -5.62 8.32 12.53
C ARG A 284 -4.29 8.98 12.92
N GLY A 285 -3.43 9.22 11.93
CA GLY A 285 -2.12 9.83 12.13
C GLY A 285 -1.03 8.88 12.61
N SER A 286 -1.37 7.61 12.80
CA SER A 286 -0.45 6.53 13.18
C SER A 286 -0.29 5.49 12.06
N ASN A 287 0.56 4.49 12.29
CA ASN A 287 0.70 3.31 11.44
C ASN A 287 -0.08 2.09 11.99
N PHE A 288 -0.93 2.28 12.99
CA PHE A 288 -1.67 1.18 13.59
C PHE A 288 -2.81 0.67 12.70
N CYS A 289 -3.02 -0.65 12.76
CA CYS A 289 -4.19 -1.36 12.26
C CYS A 289 -4.89 -2.03 13.44
N HIS A 290 -6.16 -1.72 13.69
CA HIS A 290 -6.97 -2.36 14.70
C HIS A 290 -7.89 -3.40 14.04
N ILE A 291 -7.97 -4.61 14.63
CA ILE A 291 -8.86 -5.71 14.22
C ILE A 291 -9.76 -6.04 15.42
N GLY A 292 -11.07 -6.20 15.18
CA GLY A 292 -12.03 -6.53 16.23
C GLY A 292 -13.29 -7.15 15.68
#